data_dede29c25ae6ad45da45c7347ad7c446
#
_entry.id   dede29c25ae6ad45da45c7347ad7c446
#
_cell.length_a   1.000
_cell.length_b   1.000
_cell.length_c   1.000
_cell.angle_alpha   90.00
_cell.angle_beta   90.00
_cell.angle_gamma   90.00
#
_symmetry.space_group_name_H-M   'P 1'
#
loop_
_entity.id
_entity.type
_entity.pdbx_description
1 polymer ?
#
loop_
_entity_poly.entity_id
_entity_poly.type
_entity_poly.pdbx_seq_one_letter_code
_entity_poly.pdbx_strand_id
1 'polypeptide(L)'
;MQQELQLLEEHSNLRRLPRMVHDGRDVIVDGKRMLNLSSNDYLGLASDRALREEFLRTLTPDTFLPTSSSSRLLTGNFTVYEELEAELAHLFGTEAALVFNSGYHANTGILPAVSDAQTLIPVSYTHLTLPTTY
;
A
#
# COMPACT_ATOMS: atom_id res chain seq x y z
N MET A 1 4.59 -23.85 16.10
CA MET A 1 5.21 -22.58 15.64
C MET A 1 6.70 -22.73 15.34
N GLN A 2 7.61 -23.11 16.28
CA GLN A 2 9.05 -23.26 15.94
C GLN A 2 9.31 -24.37 14.91
N GLN A 3 8.67 -25.53 15.04
CA GLN A 3 8.78 -26.63 14.08
C GLN A 3 8.27 -26.25 12.68
N GLU A 4 7.18 -25.47 12.60
CA GLU A 4 6.64 -24.99 11.33
C GLU A 4 7.61 -24.02 10.64
N LEU A 5 8.22 -23.09 11.40
CA LEU A 5 9.25 -22.19 10.87
C LEU A 5 10.47 -22.96 10.36
N GLN A 6 10.88 -24.01 11.05
CA GLN A 6 11.98 -24.89 10.62
C GLN A 6 11.63 -25.61 9.32
N LEU A 7 10.42 -26.16 9.21
CA LEU A 7 9.96 -26.79 7.97
C LEU A 7 9.92 -25.80 6.79
N LEU A 8 9.47 -24.56 7.04
CA LEU A 8 9.49 -23.51 6.00
C LEU A 8 10.92 -23.18 5.56
N GLU A 9 11.87 -23.16 6.48
CA GLU A 9 13.29 -22.91 6.17
C GLU A 9 13.90 -24.08 5.38
N GLU A 10 13.67 -25.32 5.79
CA GLU A 10 14.12 -26.54 5.10
C GLU A 10 13.58 -26.63 3.66
N HIS A 11 12.34 -26.17 3.44
CA HIS A 11 11.72 -26.12 2.10
C HIS A 11 11.99 -24.83 1.33
N SER A 12 12.87 -23.95 1.81
CA SER A 12 13.19 -22.64 1.20
C SER A 12 11.95 -21.73 1.02
N ASN A 13 10.91 -21.93 1.83
CA ASN A 13 9.67 -21.17 1.82
C ASN A 13 9.60 -20.09 2.92
N LEU A 14 10.59 -20.05 3.82
CA LEU A 14 10.63 -19.03 4.87
C LEU A 14 11.00 -17.68 4.28
N ARG A 15 10.03 -16.77 4.27
CA ARG A 15 10.25 -15.38 3.83
C ARG A 15 10.81 -14.56 4.98
N ARG A 16 11.95 -13.93 4.74
CA ARG A 16 12.60 -13.00 5.67
C ARG A 16 12.56 -11.59 5.07
N LEU A 17 12.33 -10.58 5.91
CA LEU A 17 12.44 -9.18 5.49
C LEU A 17 13.92 -8.80 5.45
N PRO A 18 14.50 -8.54 4.26
CA PRO A 18 15.90 -8.17 4.17
C PRO A 18 16.11 -6.74 4.70
N ARG A 19 17.24 -6.51 5.35
CA ARG A 19 17.69 -5.13 5.63
C ARG A 19 18.36 -4.59 4.40
N MET A 20 17.87 -3.46 3.91
CA MET A 20 18.46 -2.80 2.75
C MET A 20 18.48 -1.27 2.93
N VAL A 21 19.46 -0.64 2.30
CA VAL A 21 19.56 0.81 2.20
C VAL A 21 19.22 1.19 0.76
N HIS A 22 18.30 2.12 0.59
CA HIS A 22 17.94 2.66 -0.73
C HIS A 22 18.87 3.82 -1.09
N ASP A 23 19.39 3.80 -2.32
CA ASP A 23 20.27 4.83 -2.87
C ASP A 23 19.87 5.12 -4.33
N GLY A 24 18.85 5.97 -4.48
CA GLY A 24 18.23 6.24 -5.79
C GLY A 24 17.66 4.98 -6.41
N ARG A 25 18.16 4.62 -7.60
CA ARG A 25 17.76 3.38 -8.31
C ARG A 25 18.40 2.10 -7.78
N ASP A 26 19.36 2.23 -6.86
CA ASP A 26 20.09 1.10 -6.33
C ASP A 26 19.63 0.76 -4.90
N VAL A 27 19.90 -0.47 -4.48
CA VAL A 27 19.80 -0.92 -3.11
C VAL A 27 21.12 -1.52 -2.64
N ILE A 28 21.42 -1.37 -1.37
CA ILE A 28 22.59 -1.96 -0.73
C ILE A 28 22.09 -3.00 0.26
N VAL A 29 22.45 -4.26 0.02
CA VAL A 29 22.13 -5.41 0.87
C VAL A 29 23.45 -6.09 1.23
N ASP A 30 23.71 -6.26 2.52
CA ASP A 30 24.94 -6.87 3.04
C ASP A 30 26.22 -6.23 2.44
N GLY A 31 26.21 -4.89 2.29
CA GLY A 31 27.32 -4.13 1.72
C GLY A 31 27.46 -4.21 0.20
N LYS A 32 26.63 -4.98 -0.49
CA LYS A 32 26.64 -5.08 -1.96
C LYS A 32 25.62 -4.14 -2.57
N ARG A 33 26.07 -3.31 -3.52
CA ARG A 33 25.21 -2.43 -4.33
C ARG A 33 24.62 -3.22 -5.48
N MET A 34 23.31 -3.12 -5.65
CA MET A 34 22.55 -3.80 -6.71
C MET A 34 21.51 -2.86 -7.29
N LEU A 35 21.23 -3.00 -8.58
CA LEU A 35 20.12 -2.29 -9.21
C LEU A 35 18.78 -2.81 -8.66
N ASN A 36 17.91 -1.90 -8.23
CA ASN A 36 16.60 -2.24 -7.69
C ASN A 36 15.58 -2.45 -8.83
N LEU A 37 15.40 -3.71 -9.23
CA LEU A 37 14.38 -4.10 -10.21
C LEU A 37 13.02 -4.45 -9.58
N SER A 38 12.90 -4.34 -8.26
CA SER A 38 11.67 -4.66 -7.51
C SER A 38 10.92 -3.41 -7.05
N SER A 39 11.35 -2.22 -7.49
CA SER A 39 10.71 -0.95 -7.13
C SER A 39 9.48 -0.68 -7.98
N ASN A 40 8.44 -0.15 -7.36
CA ASN A 40 7.29 0.45 -8.04
C ASN A 40 7.45 1.97 -8.22
N ASP A 41 8.58 2.52 -7.83
CA ASP A 41 8.89 3.95 -7.98
C ASP A 41 9.33 4.27 -9.42
N TYR A 42 8.42 4.08 -10.37
CA TYR A 42 8.69 4.26 -11.80
C TYR A 42 9.07 5.68 -12.19
N LEU A 43 8.63 6.67 -11.43
CA LEU A 43 8.91 8.09 -11.66
C LEU A 43 10.09 8.60 -10.83
N GLY A 44 10.68 7.78 -9.95
CA GLY A 44 11.81 8.17 -9.10
C GLY A 44 11.45 9.15 -7.98
N LEU A 45 10.16 9.28 -7.64
CA LEU A 45 9.66 10.28 -6.68
C LEU A 45 10.19 10.04 -5.26
N ALA A 46 10.46 8.77 -4.89
CA ALA A 46 10.99 8.44 -3.57
C ALA A 46 12.39 9.04 -3.32
N SER A 47 13.17 9.30 -4.36
CA SER A 47 14.49 9.93 -4.28
C SER A 47 14.49 11.43 -4.61
N ASP A 48 13.36 11.99 -5.03
CA ASP A 48 13.23 13.41 -5.34
C ASP A 48 13.20 14.25 -4.05
N ARG A 49 14.37 14.79 -3.72
CA ARG A 49 14.54 15.62 -2.53
C ARG A 49 13.82 16.97 -2.66
N ALA A 50 13.82 17.57 -3.85
CA ALA A 50 13.22 18.88 -4.08
C ALA A 50 11.69 18.80 -3.89
N LEU A 51 11.05 17.78 -4.45
CA LEU A 51 9.63 17.51 -4.25
C LEU A 51 9.27 17.33 -2.78
N ARG A 52 10.09 16.57 -2.03
CA ARG A 52 9.86 16.38 -0.58
C ARG A 52 10.00 17.68 0.21
N GLU A 53 11.03 18.47 -0.08
CA GLU A 53 11.25 19.76 0.58
C GLU A 53 10.11 20.74 0.28
N GLU A 54 9.61 20.76 -0.96
CA GLU A 54 8.47 21.57 -1.35
C GLU A 54 7.21 21.14 -0.60
N PHE A 55 6.90 19.84 -0.59
CA PHE A 55 5.77 19.29 0.16
C PHE A 55 5.85 19.65 1.65
N LEU A 56 7.00 19.46 2.29
CA LEU A 56 7.17 19.79 3.72
C LEU A 56 6.96 21.28 4.02
N ARG A 57 7.26 22.18 3.09
CA ARG A 57 6.99 23.61 3.26
C ARG A 57 5.51 23.97 3.24
N THR A 58 4.67 23.13 2.64
CA THR A 58 3.21 23.35 2.62
C THR A 58 2.54 22.93 3.93
N LEU A 59 3.22 22.14 4.76
CA LEU A 59 2.66 21.65 6.01
C LEU A 59 2.74 22.72 7.11
N THR A 60 1.65 22.89 7.81
CA THR A 60 1.52 23.75 8.99
C THR A 60 1.00 22.93 10.17
N PRO A 61 1.09 23.44 11.42
CA PRO A 61 0.48 22.76 12.56
C PRO A 61 -1.03 22.48 12.39
N ASP A 62 -1.72 23.31 11.58
CA ASP A 62 -3.15 23.15 11.34
C ASP A 62 -3.48 22.14 10.23
N THR A 63 -2.56 21.96 9.27
CA THR A 63 -2.76 21.05 8.13
C THR A 63 -2.10 19.68 8.33
N PHE A 64 -1.07 19.60 9.17
CA PHE A 64 -0.40 18.35 9.50
C PHE A 64 -1.06 17.66 10.68
N LEU A 65 -1.91 16.68 10.39
CA LEU A 65 -2.55 15.86 11.40
C LEU A 65 -1.81 14.52 11.53
N PRO A 66 -1.11 14.27 12.63
CA PRO A 66 -0.27 13.07 12.80
C PRO A 66 -1.08 11.78 13.01
N THR A 67 -2.38 11.90 13.22
CA THR A 67 -3.29 10.77 13.42
C THR A 67 -4.71 11.14 13.03
N SER A 68 -5.45 10.16 12.51
CA SER A 68 -6.91 10.31 12.30
C SER A 68 -7.73 10.05 13.57
N SER A 69 -7.09 9.69 14.69
CA SER A 69 -7.69 9.46 16.02
C SER A 69 -8.77 8.39 16.08
N SER A 70 -9.41 8.03 14.97
CA SER A 70 -10.52 7.07 14.88
C SER A 70 -10.67 6.51 13.48
N SER A 71 -11.53 5.51 13.29
CA SER A 71 -11.92 5.05 11.97
C SER A 71 -12.74 6.11 11.22
N ARG A 72 -12.68 6.09 9.89
CA ARG A 72 -13.43 7.02 9.03
C ARG A 72 -14.94 6.93 9.24
N LEU A 73 -15.47 5.75 9.54
CA LEU A 73 -16.91 5.56 9.77
C LEU A 73 -17.40 6.24 11.04
N LEU A 74 -16.52 6.57 11.98
CA LEU A 74 -16.84 7.26 13.23
C LEU A 74 -16.44 8.75 13.13
N THR A 75 -15.29 9.09 13.70
CA THR A 75 -14.83 10.49 13.82
C THR A 75 -13.51 10.76 13.10
N GLY A 76 -12.95 9.76 12.40
CA GLY A 76 -11.65 9.86 11.73
C GLY A 76 -11.72 10.23 10.24
N ASN A 77 -12.89 10.62 9.72
CA ASN A 77 -13.01 11.10 8.34
C ASN A 77 -12.74 12.61 8.27
N PHE A 78 -11.46 12.96 8.27
CA PHE A 78 -11.07 14.36 8.10
C PHE A 78 -11.29 14.85 6.66
N THR A 79 -11.48 16.15 6.48
CA THR A 79 -11.70 16.80 5.17
C THR A 79 -10.65 16.48 4.13
N VAL A 80 -9.40 16.24 4.55
CA VAL A 80 -8.29 15.84 3.65
C VAL A 80 -8.59 14.55 2.88
N TYR A 81 -9.38 13.61 3.45
CA TYR A 81 -9.80 12.42 2.71
C TYR A 81 -10.79 12.75 1.60
N GLU A 82 -11.75 13.60 1.89
CA GLU A 82 -12.79 14.03 0.91
C GLU A 82 -12.17 14.84 -0.22
N GLU A 83 -11.25 15.74 0.11
CA GLU A 83 -10.50 16.53 -0.86
C GLU A 83 -9.64 15.64 -1.77
N LEU A 84 -8.90 14.68 -1.20
CA LEU A 84 -8.09 13.74 -1.96
C LEU A 84 -8.96 12.84 -2.86
N GLU A 85 -10.08 12.32 -2.35
CA GLU A 85 -11.00 11.47 -3.10
C GLU A 85 -11.65 12.23 -4.25
N ALA A 86 -12.04 13.50 -4.03
CA ALA A 86 -12.56 14.35 -5.09
C ALA A 86 -11.52 14.64 -6.18
N GLU A 87 -10.28 14.92 -5.79
CA GLU A 87 -9.19 15.17 -6.74
C GLU A 87 -8.85 13.91 -7.55
N LEU A 88 -8.81 12.74 -6.91
CA LEU A 88 -8.60 11.47 -7.59
C LEU A 88 -9.75 11.15 -8.56
N ALA A 89 -10.99 11.35 -8.16
CA ALA A 89 -12.14 11.16 -9.03
C ALA A 89 -12.07 12.07 -10.28
N HIS A 90 -11.70 13.33 -10.06
CA HIS A 90 -11.50 14.29 -11.16
C HIS A 90 -10.35 13.87 -12.08
N LEU A 91 -9.20 13.52 -11.53
CA LEU A 91 -8.00 13.12 -12.28
C LEU A 91 -8.24 11.87 -13.15
N PHE A 92 -8.97 10.90 -12.62
CA PHE A 92 -9.26 9.65 -13.35
C PHE A 92 -10.57 9.70 -14.16
N GLY A 93 -11.32 10.79 -14.11
CA GLY A 93 -12.59 10.96 -14.82
C GLY A 93 -13.65 9.97 -14.35
N THR A 94 -13.64 9.62 -13.06
CA THR A 94 -14.61 8.70 -12.44
C THR A 94 -15.66 9.47 -11.63
N GLU A 95 -16.81 8.85 -11.39
CA GLU A 95 -17.88 9.45 -10.60
C GLU A 95 -17.48 9.64 -9.12
N ALA A 96 -16.68 8.72 -8.59
CA ALA A 96 -16.18 8.77 -7.22
C ALA A 96 -14.83 8.05 -7.08
N ALA A 97 -14.13 8.31 -5.99
CA ALA A 97 -12.95 7.57 -5.56
C ALA A 97 -13.04 7.25 -4.07
N LEU A 98 -12.39 6.18 -3.65
CA LEU A 98 -12.29 5.79 -2.24
C LEU A 98 -10.85 5.39 -1.92
N VAL A 99 -10.26 6.05 -0.93
CA VAL A 99 -8.89 5.82 -0.49
C VAL A 99 -8.84 4.75 0.58
N PHE A 100 -7.99 3.74 0.37
CA PHE A 100 -7.65 2.70 1.33
C PHE A 100 -6.18 2.84 1.78
N ASN A 101 -5.89 2.45 3.01
CA ASN A 101 -4.52 2.48 3.55
C ASN A 101 -3.59 1.40 2.97
N SER A 102 -4.11 0.44 2.24
CA SER A 102 -3.33 -0.56 1.50
C SER A 102 -4.15 -1.23 0.40
N GLY A 103 -3.47 -1.74 -0.64
CA GLY A 103 -4.10 -2.56 -1.67
C GLY A 103 -4.73 -3.85 -1.12
N TYR A 104 -4.17 -4.40 -0.03
CA TYR A 104 -4.77 -5.55 0.64
C TYR A 104 -6.16 -5.21 1.20
N HIS A 105 -6.31 -4.10 1.91
CA HIS A 105 -7.60 -3.66 2.42
C HIS A 105 -8.56 -3.26 1.31
N ALA A 106 -8.07 -2.65 0.23
CA ALA A 106 -8.89 -2.39 -0.96
C ALA A 106 -9.47 -3.69 -1.52
N ASN A 107 -8.64 -4.70 -1.77
CA ASN A 107 -9.09 -5.97 -2.33
C ASN A 107 -10.06 -6.72 -1.39
N THR A 108 -9.75 -6.76 -0.09
CA THR A 108 -10.61 -7.44 0.89
C THR A 108 -11.93 -6.69 1.16
N GLY A 109 -11.98 -5.39 0.92
CA GLY A 109 -13.18 -4.58 1.06
C GLY A 109 -14.04 -4.52 -0.20
N ILE A 110 -13.43 -4.27 -1.35
CA ILE A 110 -14.16 -4.04 -2.61
C ILE A 110 -14.77 -5.36 -3.12
N LEU A 111 -13.98 -6.43 -3.18
CA LEU A 111 -14.48 -7.69 -3.76
C LEU A 111 -15.77 -8.21 -3.09
N PRO A 112 -15.86 -8.29 -1.76
CA PRO A 112 -17.12 -8.69 -1.11
C PRO A 112 -18.25 -7.68 -1.30
N ALA A 113 -17.94 -6.39 -1.46
CA ALA A 113 -18.97 -5.35 -1.61
C ALA A 113 -19.65 -5.38 -2.98
N VAL A 114 -18.96 -5.87 -4.02
CA VAL A 114 -19.47 -5.90 -5.41
C VAL A 114 -19.77 -7.31 -5.91
N SER A 115 -19.64 -8.33 -5.06
CA SER A 115 -19.84 -9.74 -5.43
C SER A 115 -20.67 -10.49 -4.39
N ASP A 116 -21.28 -11.58 -4.82
CA ASP A 116 -22.04 -12.52 -4.01
C ASP A 116 -21.56 -13.97 -4.23
N ALA A 117 -22.24 -14.93 -3.59
CA ALA A 117 -21.87 -16.35 -3.69
C ALA A 117 -21.99 -16.95 -5.12
N GLN A 118 -22.64 -16.26 -6.05
CA GLN A 118 -22.83 -16.68 -7.43
C GLN A 118 -21.89 -15.95 -8.40
N THR A 119 -21.14 -14.97 -7.92
CA THR A 119 -20.25 -14.15 -8.74
C THR A 119 -18.97 -14.92 -9.07
N LEU A 120 -18.66 -15.06 -10.36
CA LEU A 120 -17.39 -15.59 -10.83
C LEU A 120 -16.34 -14.47 -10.86
N ILE A 121 -15.27 -14.62 -10.09
CA ILE A 121 -14.16 -13.67 -10.05
C ILE A 121 -12.95 -14.31 -10.75
N PRO A 122 -12.72 -14.03 -12.05
CA PRO A 122 -11.52 -14.49 -12.74
C PRO A 122 -10.29 -13.74 -12.25
N VAL A 123 -9.22 -14.46 -11.91
CA VAL A 123 -7.95 -13.89 -11.47
C VAL A 123 -6.81 -14.36 -12.36
N SER A 124 -5.83 -13.53 -12.58
CA SER A 124 -4.69 -13.84 -13.46
C SER A 124 -3.67 -14.80 -12.83
N TYR A 125 -3.75 -15.04 -11.52
CA TYR A 125 -2.92 -15.99 -10.80
C TYR A 125 -3.67 -16.63 -9.62
N THR A 126 -3.36 -17.90 -9.34
CA THR A 126 -4.14 -18.78 -8.47
C THR A 126 -3.87 -18.62 -6.95
N HIS A 127 -3.21 -17.57 -6.49
CA HIS A 127 -2.74 -17.45 -5.10
C HIS A 127 -3.42 -16.37 -4.27
N LEU A 128 -4.47 -15.73 -4.78
CA LEU A 128 -5.39 -14.95 -3.97
C LEU A 128 -6.45 -15.88 -3.39
N THR A 129 -6.12 -16.57 -2.31
CA THR A 129 -7.16 -17.16 -1.47
C THR A 129 -7.83 -16.01 -0.72
N LEU A 130 -8.99 -15.60 -1.17
CA LEU A 130 -9.87 -14.75 -0.37
C LEU A 130 -10.21 -15.54 0.90
N PRO A 131 -10.07 -14.97 2.12
CA PRO A 131 -10.60 -15.60 3.29
C PRO A 131 -12.11 -15.69 3.10
N THR A 132 -12.62 -16.91 2.89
CA THR A 132 -14.05 -17.18 2.98
C THR A 132 -14.47 -16.97 4.42
N THR A 133 -14.91 -15.78 4.73
CA THR A 133 -15.59 -15.50 6.00
C THR A 133 -16.99 -16.08 5.88
N TYR A 134 -17.25 -17.10 6.70
CA TYR A 134 -18.57 -17.58 7.00
C TYR A 134 -19.29 -16.58 7.91
#